data_fc53fa12d65be27bdc6b8a0f9fbda282
#
_entry.id   fc53fa12d65be27bdc6b8a0f9fbda282
#
_cell.length_a   1.000
_cell.length_b   1.000
_cell.length_c   1.000
_cell.angle_alpha   90.00
_cell.angle_beta   90.00
_cell.angle_gamma   90.00
#
_symmetry.space_group_name_H-M   'P 1'
#
loop_
_entity.id
_entity.type
_entity.pdbx_description
1 polymer ?
#
loop_
_entity_poly.entity_id
_entity_poly.type
_entity_poly.pdbx_seq_one_letter_code
_entity_poly.pdbx_strand_id
1 'polypeptide(L)'
;MADLDGLKRINDEYGHTAGDTAIRIVAEALKKCCHEDTLCVRFGGDEMLAVIKSMYDKKRMCEEIRNYLKEYNNLSGMPYTVAASIGVIHARGKEILHFENLIKKVDEQMYIDKVRNKINRIE
;
A
#
# COMPACT_ATOMS: atom_id res chain seq x y z
N MET A 1 4.01 4.96 0.61
CA MET A 1 2.71 5.06 -0.10
C MET A 1 2.31 3.69 -0.61
N ALA A 2 1.08 3.33 -0.42
CA ALA A 2 0.52 2.08 -0.93
C ALA A 2 -0.73 2.38 -1.76
N ASP A 3 -0.86 1.72 -2.89
CA ASP A 3 -2.00 1.84 -3.79
C ASP A 3 -2.65 0.46 -3.92
N LEU A 4 -3.94 0.38 -3.61
CA LEU A 4 -4.71 -0.85 -3.76
C LEU A 4 -4.83 -1.22 -5.24
N ASP A 5 -4.29 -2.37 -5.62
CA ASP A 5 -4.31 -2.82 -7.00
C ASP A 5 -5.71 -3.29 -7.41
N GLY A 6 -6.20 -2.73 -8.52
CA GLY A 6 -7.46 -3.17 -9.13
C GLY A 6 -8.73 -2.81 -8.36
N LEU A 7 -8.75 -1.71 -7.60
CA LEU A 7 -9.96 -1.27 -6.88
C LEU A 7 -11.16 -1.12 -7.79
N LYS A 8 -10.97 -0.50 -8.96
CA LYS A 8 -12.06 -0.32 -9.92
C LYS A 8 -12.68 -1.66 -10.33
N ARG A 9 -11.83 -2.64 -10.62
CA ARG A 9 -12.29 -4.00 -10.98
C ARG A 9 -13.06 -4.66 -9.84
N ILE A 10 -12.57 -4.53 -8.61
CA ILE A 10 -13.26 -5.08 -7.43
C ILE A 10 -14.64 -4.43 -7.30
N ASN A 11 -14.73 -3.10 -7.42
CA ASN A 11 -15.99 -2.37 -7.35
C ASN A 11 -16.96 -2.79 -8.46
N ASP A 12 -16.46 -2.89 -9.69
CA ASP A 12 -17.28 -3.22 -10.86
C ASP A 12 -17.82 -4.66 -10.81
N GLU A 13 -16.98 -5.61 -10.38
CA GLU A 13 -17.35 -7.04 -10.36
C GLU A 13 -18.07 -7.46 -9.08
N TYR A 14 -17.73 -6.88 -7.93
CA TYR A 14 -18.19 -7.35 -6.61
C TYR A 14 -18.90 -6.28 -5.78
N GLY A 15 -18.97 -5.05 -6.28
CA GLY A 15 -19.65 -3.94 -5.62
C GLY A 15 -18.75 -3.10 -4.72
N HIS A 16 -19.26 -1.90 -4.37
CA HIS A 16 -18.50 -0.93 -3.56
C HIS A 16 -18.20 -1.42 -2.14
N THR A 17 -19.07 -2.26 -1.57
CA THR A 17 -18.81 -2.86 -0.25
C THR A 17 -17.56 -3.73 -0.27
N ALA A 18 -17.35 -4.48 -1.35
CA ALA A 18 -16.12 -5.27 -1.53
C ALA A 18 -14.89 -4.38 -1.68
N GLY A 19 -15.01 -3.27 -2.44
CA GLY A 19 -13.95 -2.28 -2.57
C GLY A 19 -13.60 -1.63 -1.24
N ASP A 20 -14.59 -1.26 -0.45
CA ASP A 20 -14.38 -0.68 0.90
C ASP A 20 -13.67 -1.67 1.83
N THR A 21 -14.03 -2.95 1.76
CA THR A 21 -13.37 -4.01 2.51
C THR A 21 -11.91 -4.11 2.10
N ALA A 22 -11.62 -4.12 0.80
CA ALA A 22 -10.25 -4.20 0.28
C ALA A 22 -9.40 -3.00 0.76
N ILE A 23 -9.94 -1.79 0.72
CA ILE A 23 -9.28 -0.58 1.23
C ILE A 23 -8.97 -0.74 2.73
N ARG A 24 -9.93 -1.22 3.51
CA ARG A 24 -9.74 -1.43 4.94
C ARG A 24 -8.63 -2.44 5.23
N ILE A 25 -8.55 -3.51 4.47
CA ILE A 25 -7.53 -4.54 4.65
C ILE A 25 -6.12 -4.01 4.36
N VAL A 26 -5.96 -3.19 3.32
CA VAL A 26 -4.68 -2.53 3.03
C VAL A 26 -4.30 -1.59 4.18
N ALA A 27 -5.25 -0.81 4.69
CA ALA A 27 -5.02 0.08 5.84
C ALA A 27 -4.61 -0.71 7.09
N GLU A 28 -5.25 -1.84 7.37
CA GLU A 28 -4.89 -2.71 8.48
C GLU A 28 -3.47 -3.29 8.33
N ALA A 29 -3.11 -3.69 7.12
CA ALA A 29 -1.75 -4.18 6.82
C ALA A 29 -0.70 -3.11 7.14
N LEU A 30 -0.93 -1.87 6.72
CA LEU A 30 -0.03 -0.76 7.02
C LEU A 30 0.09 -0.51 8.52
N LYS A 31 -1.03 -0.48 9.23
CA LYS A 31 -1.04 -0.24 10.68
C LYS A 31 -0.32 -1.34 11.45
N LYS A 32 -0.45 -2.58 11.03
CA LYS A 32 0.20 -3.72 11.72
C LYS A 32 1.68 -3.84 11.41
N CYS A 33 2.09 -3.51 10.18
CA CYS A 33 3.47 -3.69 9.73
C CYS A 33 4.34 -2.45 9.93
N CYS A 34 3.73 -1.29 10.23
CA CYS A 34 4.43 -0.07 10.56
C CYS A 34 4.48 0.15 12.09
N HIS A 35 5.41 0.98 12.55
CA HIS A 35 5.54 1.30 13.97
C HIS A 35 4.30 2.00 14.53
N GLU A 36 4.09 1.89 15.85
CA GLU A 36 2.95 2.48 16.55
C GLU A 36 2.83 3.99 16.41
N ASP A 37 3.96 4.69 16.26
CA ASP A 37 4.02 6.14 16.08
C ASP A 37 3.82 6.58 14.62
N THR A 38 3.41 5.66 13.76
CA THR A 38 3.16 5.93 12.35
C THR A 38 1.82 6.61 12.15
N LEU A 39 1.82 7.68 11.35
CA LEU A 39 0.59 8.30 10.89
C LEU A 39 0.16 7.65 9.58
N CYS A 40 -1.00 7.02 9.56
CA CYS A 40 -1.60 6.45 8.36
C CYS A 40 -2.77 7.30 7.89
N VAL A 41 -2.76 7.67 6.62
CA VAL A 41 -3.78 8.55 6.03
C VAL A 41 -4.26 7.95 4.72
N ARG A 42 -5.57 8.01 4.47
CA ARG A 42 -6.10 7.75 3.14
C ARG A 42 -5.83 8.99 2.28
N PHE A 43 -4.91 8.87 1.36
CA PHE A 43 -4.44 9.99 0.54
C PHE A 43 -5.30 10.23 -0.70
N GLY A 44 -5.85 9.18 -1.27
CA GLY A 44 -6.71 9.21 -2.44
C GLY A 44 -7.75 8.10 -2.39
N GLY A 45 -8.46 7.85 -3.48
CA GLY A 45 -9.46 6.80 -3.57
C GLY A 45 -8.95 5.42 -3.19
N ASP A 46 -7.82 5.05 -3.78
CA ASP A 46 -7.15 3.76 -3.62
C ASP A 46 -5.75 3.89 -3.00
N GLU A 47 -5.35 5.09 -2.59
CA GLU A 47 -4.02 5.40 -2.09
C GLU A 47 -4.01 5.63 -0.58
N MET A 48 -3.02 5.01 0.09
CA MET A 48 -2.72 5.18 1.51
C MET A 48 -1.32 5.74 1.68
N LEU A 49 -1.16 6.68 2.59
CA LEU A 49 0.13 7.25 2.95
C LEU A 49 0.44 6.91 4.41
N ALA A 50 1.62 6.36 4.65
CA ALA A 50 2.14 6.16 6.00
C ALA A 50 3.36 7.03 6.20
N VAL A 51 3.33 7.86 7.23
CA VAL A 51 4.48 8.68 7.65
C VAL A 51 5.06 8.04 8.90
N ILE A 52 6.29 7.55 8.77
CA ILE A 52 6.96 6.77 9.80
C ILE A 52 8.12 7.61 10.35
N LYS A 53 8.08 7.87 11.64
CA LYS A 53 9.10 8.70 12.32
C LYS A 53 10.33 7.91 12.72
N SER A 54 10.19 6.61 12.92
CA SER A 54 11.27 5.73 13.38
C SER A 54 12.10 5.20 12.22
N MET A 55 13.34 4.80 12.51
CA MET A 55 14.16 4.06 11.55
C MET A 55 13.56 2.68 11.31
N TYR A 56 13.57 2.24 10.06
CA TYR A 56 13.02 0.94 9.67
C TYR A 56 13.75 0.39 8.45
N ASP A 57 13.67 -0.93 8.26
CA ASP A 57 14.16 -1.62 7.08
C ASP A 57 13.05 -1.63 6.02
N LYS A 58 13.24 -0.90 4.93
CA LYS A 58 12.26 -0.79 3.83
C LYS A 58 11.86 -2.15 3.27
N LYS A 59 12.85 -2.98 2.98
CA LYS A 59 12.63 -4.28 2.34
C LYS A 59 11.79 -5.18 3.24
N ARG A 60 12.18 -5.27 4.50
CA ARG A 60 11.48 -6.08 5.50
C ARG A 60 10.05 -5.60 5.70
N MET A 61 9.84 -4.30 5.81
CA MET A 61 8.52 -3.71 5.99
C MET A 61 7.60 -4.03 4.79
N CYS A 62 8.11 -3.87 3.58
CA CYS A 62 7.34 -4.19 2.37
C CYS A 62 7.00 -5.69 2.30
N GLU A 63 7.93 -6.55 2.66
CA GLU A 63 7.70 -8.01 2.71
C GLU A 63 6.62 -8.37 3.74
N GLU A 64 6.65 -7.75 4.91
CA GLU A 64 5.65 -7.96 5.97
C GLU A 64 4.26 -7.52 5.52
N ILE A 65 4.15 -6.38 4.84
CA ILE A 65 2.87 -5.89 4.30
C ILE A 65 2.34 -6.88 3.25
N ARG A 66 3.18 -7.31 2.31
CA ARG A 66 2.78 -8.26 1.27
C ARG A 66 2.37 -9.61 1.87
N ASN A 67 3.09 -10.08 2.87
CA ASN A 67 2.77 -11.33 3.55
C ASN A 67 1.45 -11.24 4.31
N TYR A 68 1.18 -10.10 4.94
CA TYR A 68 -0.10 -9.85 5.60
C TYR A 68 -1.27 -9.97 4.62
N LEU A 69 -1.15 -9.31 3.46
CA LEU A 69 -2.20 -9.36 2.42
C LEU A 69 -2.36 -10.77 1.84
N LYS A 70 -1.25 -11.46 1.62
CA LYS A 70 -1.27 -12.84 1.12
C LYS A 70 -1.97 -13.78 2.09
N GLU A 71 -1.68 -13.67 3.37
CA GLU A 71 -2.32 -14.46 4.41
C GLU A 71 -3.83 -14.15 4.48
N TYR A 72 -4.19 -12.88 4.43
CA TYR A 72 -5.61 -12.47 4.36
C TYR A 72 -6.31 -13.15 3.17
N ASN A 73 -5.73 -13.08 1.99
CA ASN A 73 -6.30 -13.67 0.78
C ASN A 73 -6.50 -15.19 0.91
N ASN A 74 -5.54 -15.87 1.55
CA ASN A 74 -5.61 -17.31 1.75
C ASN A 74 -6.72 -17.71 2.74
N LEU A 75 -6.97 -16.88 3.74
CA LEU A 75 -7.91 -17.19 4.83
C LEU A 75 -9.32 -16.66 4.59
N SER A 76 -9.47 -15.61 3.78
CA SER A 76 -10.75 -14.90 3.64
C SER A 76 -11.81 -15.66 2.85
N GLY A 77 -11.41 -16.52 1.92
CA GLY A 77 -12.33 -17.20 1.01
C GLY A 77 -13.03 -16.29 0.03
N MET A 78 -12.63 -15.04 -0.08
CA MET A 78 -13.25 -14.09 -1.00
C MET A 78 -12.88 -14.37 -2.46
N PRO A 79 -13.80 -14.10 -3.40
CA PRO A 79 -13.56 -14.37 -4.83
C PRO A 79 -12.61 -13.38 -5.50
N TYR A 80 -12.14 -12.38 -4.79
CA TYR A 80 -11.17 -11.39 -5.29
C TYR A 80 -9.93 -11.39 -4.40
N THR A 81 -8.83 -10.91 -4.97
CA THR A 81 -7.53 -10.81 -4.30
C THR A 81 -7.26 -9.37 -3.91
N VAL A 82 -6.89 -9.14 -2.65
CA VAL A 82 -6.45 -7.84 -2.16
C VAL A 82 -4.93 -7.77 -2.29
N ALA A 83 -4.44 -6.84 -3.09
CA ALA A 83 -3.02 -6.62 -3.31
C ALA A 83 -2.75 -5.12 -3.40
N ALA A 84 -1.52 -4.72 -3.07
CA ALA A 84 -1.12 -3.33 -3.11
C ALA A 84 0.25 -3.16 -3.76
N SER A 85 0.41 -2.04 -4.44
CA SER A 85 1.71 -1.57 -4.93
C SER A 85 2.26 -0.58 -3.92
N ILE A 86 3.54 -0.72 -3.57
CA ILE A 86 4.15 -0.01 -2.44
C ILE A 86 5.38 0.76 -2.90
N GLY A 87 5.42 2.05 -2.58
CA GLY A 87 6.61 2.87 -2.72
C GLY A 87 7.07 3.33 -1.35
N VAL A 88 8.36 3.32 -1.11
CA VAL A 88 8.95 3.76 0.15
C VAL A 88 10.19 4.61 -0.13
N ILE A 89 10.25 5.76 0.53
CA ILE A 89 11.43 6.62 0.50
C ILE A 89 11.81 7.02 1.92
N HIS A 90 13.07 7.37 2.11
CA HIS A 90 13.54 8.03 3.32
C HIS A 90 13.71 9.52 3.04
N ALA A 91 13.18 10.36 3.93
CA ALA A 91 13.38 11.81 3.91
C ALA A 91 14.26 12.22 5.08
N ARG A 92 15.22 13.11 4.83
CA ARG A 92 16.16 13.59 5.86
C ARG A 92 16.28 15.11 5.81
N GLY A 93 16.40 15.71 6.99
CA GLY A 93 16.72 17.12 7.14
C GLY A 93 15.73 18.04 6.43
N LYS A 94 16.25 18.91 5.58
CA LYS A 94 15.46 19.91 4.85
C LYS A 94 14.49 19.33 3.82
N GLU A 95 14.69 18.07 3.40
CA GLU A 95 13.77 17.40 2.47
C GLU A 95 12.34 17.36 3.02
N ILE A 96 12.18 17.29 4.34
CA ILE A 96 10.89 17.27 5.02
C ILE A 96 10.07 18.54 4.74
N LEU A 97 10.73 19.65 4.45
CA LEU A 97 10.08 20.92 4.14
C LEU A 97 9.47 20.96 2.74
N HIS A 98 9.79 19.99 1.89
CA HIS A 98 9.34 19.91 0.50
C HIS A 98 8.44 18.69 0.30
N PHE A 99 7.32 18.68 0.97
CA PHE A 99 6.38 17.56 0.99
C PHE A 99 5.94 17.13 -0.42
N GLU A 100 5.66 18.08 -1.29
CA GLU A 100 5.25 17.78 -2.67
C GLU A 100 6.31 17.00 -3.44
N ASN A 101 7.59 17.32 -3.24
CA ASN A 101 8.70 16.58 -3.84
C ASN A 101 8.79 15.16 -3.29
N LEU A 102 8.54 14.98 -2.00
CA LEU A 102 8.52 13.66 -1.37
C LEU A 102 7.38 12.80 -1.93
N ILE A 103 6.20 13.37 -2.06
CA ILE A 103 5.05 12.67 -2.65
C ILE A 103 5.36 12.23 -4.08
N LYS A 104 5.96 13.10 -4.87
CA LYS A 104 6.36 12.76 -6.24
C LYS A 104 7.34 11.59 -6.29
N LYS A 105 8.35 11.62 -5.43
CA LYS A 105 9.37 10.54 -5.37
C LYS A 105 8.78 9.21 -4.94
N VAL A 106 7.93 9.21 -3.91
CA VAL A 106 7.32 7.99 -3.41
C VAL A 106 6.32 7.42 -4.41
N ASP A 107 5.61 8.28 -5.12
CA ASP A 107 4.69 7.89 -6.19
C ASP A 107 5.44 7.20 -7.34
N GLU A 108 6.61 7.72 -7.72
CA GLU A 108 7.48 7.09 -8.73
C GLU A 108 7.90 5.67 -8.30
N GLN A 109 8.27 5.49 -7.03
CA GLN A 109 8.63 4.19 -6.50
C GLN A 109 7.44 3.21 -6.49
N MET A 110 6.29 3.71 -6.10
CA MET A 110 5.05 2.94 -6.11
C MET A 110 4.67 2.49 -7.53
N TYR A 111 4.85 3.36 -8.51
CA TYR A 111 4.59 3.04 -9.92
C TYR A 111 5.48 1.90 -10.43
N ILE A 112 6.76 1.90 -10.04
CA ILE A 112 7.69 0.81 -10.39
C ILE A 112 7.18 -0.51 -9.81
N ASP A 113 6.74 -0.51 -8.57
CA ASP A 113 6.18 -1.69 -7.93
C ASP A 113 4.88 -2.14 -8.60
N LYS A 114 4.05 -1.19 -9.01
CA LYS A 114 2.80 -1.46 -9.73
C LYS A 114 3.04 -2.17 -11.06
N VAL A 115 4.02 -1.70 -11.82
CA VAL A 115 4.42 -2.33 -13.09
C VAL A 115 4.94 -3.75 -12.84
N ARG A 116 5.78 -3.93 -11.84
CA ARG A 116 6.31 -5.24 -11.45
C ARG A 116 5.20 -6.21 -11.06
N ASN A 117 4.25 -5.77 -10.24
CA ASN A 117 3.12 -6.58 -9.81
C ASN A 117 2.23 -6.99 -10.99
N LYS A 118 2.03 -6.08 -11.93
CA LYS A 118 1.25 -6.36 -13.15
C LYS A 118 1.93 -7.41 -14.02
N ILE A 119 3.24 -7.34 -14.20
CA ILE A 119 4.02 -8.32 -14.95
C ILE A 119 3.93 -9.70 -14.29
N ASN A 120 4.10 -9.77 -12.97
CA ASN A 120 4.03 -11.02 -12.22
C ASN A 120 2.67 -11.71 -12.30
N ARG A 121 1.59 -10.96 -12.52
CA ARG A 121 0.25 -11.52 -12.68
C ARG A 121 -0.01 -12.10 -14.06
N ILE A 122 0.73 -11.68 -15.06
CA ILE A 122 0.62 -12.20 -16.43
C ILE A 122 1.30 -13.57 -16.51
N GLU A 123 2.33 -13.78 -15.72
CA GLU A 123 3.04 -15.05 -15.60
C GLU A 123 2.27 -16.04 -14.70
#